data_c9f5117d83bd6428a422e8035f623eb7
#
_entry.id   c9f5117d83bd6428a422e8035f623eb7
#
_cell.length_a   1.000
_cell.length_b   1.000
_cell.length_c   1.000
_cell.angle_alpha   90.00
_cell.angle_beta   90.00
_cell.angle_gamma   90.00
#
_symmetry.space_group_name_H-M   'P 1'
#
loop_
_entity.id
_entity.type
_entity.pdbx_description
1 polymer ?
#
loop_
_entity_poly.entity_id
_entity_poly.type
_entity_poly.pdbx_seq_one_letter_code
_entity_poly.pdbx_strand_id
1 'polypeptide(L)'
;RRVHREAVVLARDADAAGLAEMKFGAGKGQPGTVIMITLGTGIGTAIFHGGKLLPNTEFGHLDMNGKDAEHRASDAVRQLEDLSWKKYAKRLNRYLFAMEKLFWPDLFIVGGGISKQSDKYIPLLGIETPVVTAQFLNEAGIVGAALAARKEK
;
A
#
# COMPACT_ATOMS: atom_id res chain seq x y z
N ARG A 1 -6.67 21.27 14.47
CA ARG A 1 -7.44 21.22 13.19
C ARG A 1 -6.56 21.22 11.94
N ARG A 2 -5.35 21.81 11.94
CA ARG A 2 -4.41 21.77 10.79
C ARG A 2 -3.76 20.39 10.59
N VAL A 3 -3.39 19.73 11.67
CA VAL A 3 -2.75 18.39 11.64
C VAL A 3 -3.68 17.34 11.05
N HIS A 4 -5.00 17.44 11.29
CA HIS A 4 -5.99 16.53 10.70
C HIS A 4 -6.18 16.72 9.18
N ARG A 5 -5.93 17.91 8.64
CA ARG A 5 -6.08 18.15 7.20
C ARG A 5 -4.93 17.55 6.37
N GLU A 6 -3.70 17.63 6.86
CA GLU A 6 -2.54 17.06 6.15
C GLU A 6 -2.54 15.53 6.23
N ALA A 7 -2.87 14.97 7.40
CA ALA A 7 -3.04 13.52 7.54
C ALA A 7 -4.18 12.98 6.67
N VAL A 8 -5.28 13.73 6.54
CA VAL A 8 -6.41 13.37 5.67
C VAL A 8 -6.04 13.43 4.18
N VAL A 9 -5.14 14.32 3.77
CA VAL A 9 -4.69 14.39 2.36
C VAL A 9 -3.77 13.21 2.02
N LEU A 10 -2.85 12.83 2.91
CA LEU A 10 -1.97 11.68 2.71
C LEU A 10 -2.73 10.34 2.73
N ALA A 11 -3.69 10.20 3.63
CA ALA A 11 -4.58 9.03 3.67
C ALA A 11 -5.45 8.91 2.41
N ARG A 12 -5.81 10.03 1.79
CA ARG A 12 -6.58 10.06 0.54
C ARG A 12 -5.83 9.46 -0.63
N ASP A 13 -4.51 9.55 -0.71
CA ASP A 13 -3.74 9.05 -1.85
C ASP A 13 -3.77 7.52 -1.91
N ALA A 14 -3.54 6.82 -0.80
CA ALA A 14 -3.62 5.37 -0.73
C ALA A 14 -5.06 4.87 -0.92
N ASP A 15 -6.04 5.53 -0.31
CA ASP A 15 -7.46 5.21 -0.46
C ASP A 15 -7.91 5.39 -1.92
N ALA A 16 -7.52 6.48 -2.56
CA ALA A 16 -7.84 6.75 -3.96
C ALA A 16 -7.19 5.73 -4.90
N ALA A 17 -5.92 5.41 -4.68
CA ALA A 17 -5.20 4.38 -5.44
C ALA A 17 -5.86 3.00 -5.28
N GLY A 18 -6.23 2.66 -4.05
CA GLY A 18 -6.91 1.42 -3.74
C GLY A 18 -8.28 1.31 -4.40
N LEU A 19 -9.09 2.37 -4.37
CA LEU A 19 -10.39 2.41 -5.04
C LEU A 19 -10.27 2.17 -6.54
N ALA A 20 -9.27 2.78 -7.19
CA ALA A 20 -9.02 2.56 -8.61
C ALA A 20 -8.65 1.11 -8.90
N GLU A 21 -7.77 0.51 -8.10
CA GLU A 21 -7.34 -0.88 -8.27
C GLU A 21 -8.48 -1.87 -8.03
N MET A 22 -9.31 -1.63 -7.03
CA MET A 22 -10.46 -2.49 -6.74
C MET A 22 -11.53 -2.45 -7.82
N LYS A 23 -11.73 -1.30 -8.44
CA LYS A 23 -12.76 -1.13 -9.46
C LYS A 23 -12.30 -1.52 -10.86
N PHE A 24 -11.05 -1.19 -11.22
CA PHE A 24 -10.56 -1.29 -12.60
C PHE A 24 -9.26 -2.09 -12.74
N GLY A 25 -8.56 -2.40 -11.66
CA GLY A 25 -7.20 -2.91 -11.71
C GLY A 25 -7.01 -4.27 -11.05
N ALA A 26 -5.90 -4.40 -10.35
CA ALA A 26 -5.42 -5.65 -9.77
C ALA A 26 -6.36 -6.28 -8.73
N GLY A 27 -7.20 -5.49 -8.10
CA GLY A 27 -8.18 -5.96 -7.10
C GLY A 27 -9.56 -6.24 -7.65
N LYS A 28 -9.78 -6.04 -8.95
CA LYS A 28 -11.11 -6.22 -9.56
C LYS A 28 -11.62 -7.65 -9.36
N GLY A 29 -12.84 -7.75 -8.83
CA GLY A 29 -13.49 -9.04 -8.62
C GLY A 29 -13.05 -9.80 -7.37
N GLN A 30 -12.17 -9.23 -6.53
CA GLN A 30 -11.73 -9.84 -5.28
C GLN A 30 -12.79 -9.66 -4.18
N PRO A 31 -13.42 -10.76 -3.69
CA PRO A 31 -14.51 -10.64 -2.71
C PRO A 31 -14.02 -10.56 -1.26
N GLY A 32 -12.79 -10.93 -0.98
CA GLY A 32 -12.22 -11.03 0.35
C GLY A 32 -11.58 -9.74 0.85
N THR A 33 -10.60 -9.89 1.71
CA THR A 33 -9.81 -8.77 2.26
C THR A 33 -8.63 -8.47 1.35
N VAL A 34 -8.56 -7.25 0.85
CA VAL A 34 -7.47 -6.76 0.00
C VAL A 34 -6.81 -5.57 0.68
N ILE A 35 -5.50 -5.58 0.73
CA ILE A 35 -4.73 -4.47 1.28
C ILE A 35 -3.87 -3.85 0.17
N MET A 36 -4.16 -2.59 -0.15
CA MET A 36 -3.32 -1.76 -1.00
C MET A 36 -2.23 -1.12 -0.15
N ILE A 37 -0.99 -1.25 -0.59
CA ILE A 37 0.18 -0.66 0.07
C ILE A 37 0.91 0.21 -0.93
N THR A 38 1.03 1.49 -0.65
CA THR A 38 1.80 2.42 -1.47
C THR A 38 3.17 2.67 -0.84
N LEU A 39 4.21 2.43 -1.61
CA LEU A 39 5.60 2.57 -1.19
C LEU A 39 6.22 3.78 -1.90
N GLY A 40 6.45 4.84 -1.14
CA GLY A 40 6.98 6.10 -1.65
C GLY A 40 7.82 6.80 -0.58
N THR A 41 7.51 8.07 -0.29
CA THR A 41 8.14 8.84 0.82
C THR A 41 7.90 8.16 2.17
N GLY A 42 6.72 7.58 2.34
CA GLY A 42 6.33 6.75 3.48
C GLY A 42 5.66 5.48 2.99
N ILE A 43 4.87 4.86 3.85
CA ILE A 43 4.02 3.72 3.52
C ILE A 43 2.56 4.13 3.72
N GLY A 44 1.79 4.17 2.64
CA GLY A 44 0.34 4.35 2.70
C GLY A 44 -0.38 3.01 2.64
N THR A 45 -1.55 2.93 3.27
CA THR A 45 -2.39 1.73 3.26
C THR A 45 -3.84 2.04 2.96
N ALA A 46 -4.50 1.13 2.24
CA ALA A 46 -5.94 1.13 2.08
C ALA A 46 -6.46 -0.31 2.20
N ILE A 47 -7.45 -0.54 3.04
CA ILE A 47 -7.97 -1.87 3.32
C ILE A 47 -9.38 -1.98 2.79
N PHE A 48 -9.64 -3.08 2.07
CA PHE A 48 -10.95 -3.41 1.51
C PHE A 48 -11.42 -4.76 2.02
N HIS A 49 -12.69 -4.86 2.26
CA HIS A 49 -13.34 -6.14 2.54
C HIS A 49 -14.69 -6.20 1.81
N GLY A 50 -14.89 -7.26 1.03
CA GLY A 50 -16.08 -7.36 0.19
C GLY A 50 -16.23 -6.18 -0.79
N GLY A 51 -15.13 -5.65 -1.29
CA GLY A 51 -15.09 -4.50 -2.19
C GLY A 51 -15.30 -3.13 -1.53
N LYS A 52 -15.47 -3.09 -0.20
CA LYS A 52 -15.73 -1.85 0.56
C LYS A 52 -14.47 -1.37 1.27
N LEU A 53 -14.18 -0.07 1.13
CA LEU A 53 -13.05 0.58 1.78
C LEU A 53 -13.30 0.74 3.27
N LEU A 54 -12.30 0.33 4.07
CA LEU A 54 -12.12 0.81 5.45
C LEU A 54 -11.24 2.07 5.36
N PRO A 55 -11.82 3.27 5.53
CA PRO A 55 -11.08 4.49 5.22
C PRO A 55 -10.07 4.87 6.29
N ASN A 56 -9.06 5.66 5.89
CA ASN A 56 -8.12 6.34 6.78
C ASN A 56 -7.28 5.40 7.65
N THR A 57 -6.85 4.27 7.10
CA THR A 57 -5.89 3.41 7.79
C THR A 57 -4.47 3.97 7.65
N GLU A 58 -3.66 3.79 8.69
CA GLU A 58 -2.32 4.37 8.82
C GLU A 58 -1.31 3.30 9.27
N PHE A 59 -1.32 2.13 8.63
CA PHE A 59 -0.43 1.02 9.02
C PHE A 59 1.03 1.21 8.62
N GLY A 60 1.37 2.29 7.93
CA GLY A 60 2.76 2.73 7.79
C GLY A 60 3.40 3.11 9.13
N HIS A 61 2.58 3.44 10.14
CA HIS A 61 3.00 3.72 11.51
C HIS A 61 3.10 2.49 12.40
N LEU A 62 2.86 1.28 11.87
CA LEU A 62 3.02 0.06 12.63
C LEU A 62 4.44 -0.02 13.23
N ASP A 63 4.53 -0.26 14.53
CA ASP A 63 5.82 -0.39 15.21
C ASP A 63 6.56 -1.66 14.73
N MET A 64 7.76 -1.44 14.22
CA MET A 64 8.68 -2.48 13.79
C MET A 64 10.00 -2.35 14.54
N ASN A 65 10.05 -2.92 15.73
CA ASN A 65 11.20 -2.83 16.63
C ASN A 65 11.60 -1.39 16.99
N GLY A 66 10.64 -0.61 17.47
CA GLY A 66 10.86 0.73 17.99
C GLY A 66 10.86 1.85 16.96
N LYS A 67 10.60 1.55 15.69
CA LYS A 67 10.43 2.54 14.62
C LYS A 67 9.19 2.23 13.79
N ASP A 68 8.57 3.26 13.27
CA ASP A 68 7.48 3.10 12.30
C ASP A 68 7.95 2.30 11.08
N ALA A 69 7.09 1.44 10.59
CA ALA A 69 7.40 0.58 9.43
C ALA A 69 7.88 1.40 8.22
N GLU A 70 7.31 2.58 7.98
CA GLU A 70 7.71 3.45 6.86
C GLU A 70 9.15 3.96 6.98
N HIS A 71 9.70 4.07 8.21
CA HIS A 71 11.10 4.41 8.42
C HIS A 71 12.05 3.24 8.22
N ARG A 72 11.52 2.07 7.91
CA ARG A 72 12.33 0.87 7.61
C ARG A 72 12.17 0.38 6.18
N ALA A 73 10.97 0.48 5.60
CA ALA A 73 10.62 -0.21 4.37
C ALA A 73 9.95 0.68 3.30
N SER A 74 9.95 2.00 3.46
CA SER A 74 9.53 2.89 2.38
C SER A 74 10.56 2.92 1.24
N ASP A 75 10.15 3.37 0.06
CA ASP A 75 11.09 3.58 -1.05
C ASP A 75 12.12 4.67 -0.72
N ALA A 76 11.72 5.71 -0.02
CA ALA A 76 12.62 6.77 0.43
C ALA A 76 13.77 6.21 1.29
N VAL A 77 13.47 5.30 2.21
CA VAL A 77 14.48 4.64 3.04
C VAL A 77 15.42 3.76 2.20
N ARG A 78 14.87 3.02 1.23
CA ARG A 78 15.68 2.23 0.32
C ARG A 78 16.72 3.09 -0.41
N GLN A 79 16.31 4.23 -0.92
CA GLN A 79 17.19 5.15 -1.62
C GLN A 79 18.19 5.82 -0.68
N LEU A 80 17.73 6.31 0.46
CA LEU A 80 18.57 6.98 1.44
C LEU A 80 19.69 6.08 1.98
N GLU A 81 19.39 4.82 2.26
CA GLU A 81 20.35 3.84 2.79
C GLU A 81 21.04 3.02 1.68
N ASP A 82 20.73 3.31 0.43
CA ASP A 82 21.27 2.58 -0.75
C ASP A 82 21.14 1.05 -0.60
N LEU A 83 19.95 0.61 -0.22
CA LEU A 83 19.69 -0.81 0.01
C LEU A 83 19.67 -1.58 -1.31
N SER A 84 20.38 -2.71 -1.35
CA SER A 84 20.20 -3.66 -2.43
C SER A 84 18.75 -4.18 -2.46
N TRP A 85 18.29 -4.64 -3.60
CA TRP A 85 16.94 -5.19 -3.71
C TRP A 85 16.71 -6.37 -2.76
N LYS A 86 17.72 -7.20 -2.53
CA LYS A 86 17.68 -8.30 -1.57
C LYS A 86 17.46 -7.80 -0.14
N LYS A 87 18.19 -6.78 0.28
CA LYS A 87 18.04 -6.18 1.62
C LYS A 87 16.71 -5.47 1.77
N TYR A 88 16.28 -4.75 0.74
CA TYR A 88 14.99 -4.09 0.73
C TYR A 88 13.84 -5.10 0.82
N ALA A 89 13.87 -6.14 -0.01
CA ALA A 89 12.88 -7.20 0.02
C ALA A 89 12.76 -7.84 1.41
N LYS A 90 13.87 -8.02 2.11
CA LYS A 90 13.87 -8.56 3.48
C LYS A 90 13.12 -7.64 4.46
N ARG A 91 13.32 -6.32 4.35
CA ARG A 91 12.59 -5.35 5.19
C ARG A 91 11.12 -5.30 4.85
N LEU A 92 10.79 -5.24 3.57
CA LEU A 92 9.41 -5.25 3.10
C LEU A 92 8.71 -6.55 3.50
N ASN A 93 9.38 -7.68 3.40
CA ASN A 93 8.83 -8.97 3.80
C ASN A 93 8.45 -8.99 5.29
N ARG A 94 9.27 -8.42 6.15
CA ARG A 94 8.95 -8.30 7.59
C ARG A 94 7.68 -7.49 7.82
N TYR A 95 7.51 -6.40 7.11
CA TYR A 95 6.33 -5.57 7.20
C TYR A 95 5.09 -6.30 6.69
N LEU A 96 5.16 -6.88 5.50
CA LEU A 96 4.04 -7.64 4.92
C LEU A 96 3.67 -8.85 5.77
N PHE A 97 4.65 -9.53 6.36
CA PHE A 97 4.41 -10.64 7.28
C PHE A 97 3.66 -10.19 8.54
N ALA A 98 4.03 -9.04 9.10
CA ALA A 98 3.30 -8.46 10.23
C ALA A 98 1.86 -8.13 9.85
N MET A 99 1.63 -7.52 8.68
CA MET A 99 0.29 -7.23 8.17
C MET A 99 -0.51 -8.50 7.89
N GLU A 100 0.13 -9.53 7.33
CA GLU A 100 -0.48 -10.84 7.08
C GLU A 100 -0.99 -11.48 8.38
N LYS A 101 -0.18 -11.44 9.43
CA LYS A 101 -0.57 -11.98 10.75
C LYS A 101 -1.72 -11.21 11.39
N LEU A 102 -1.83 -9.90 11.14
CA LEU A 102 -2.87 -9.06 11.72
C LEU A 102 -4.21 -9.20 10.97
N PHE A 103 -4.18 -9.35 9.67
CA PHE A 103 -5.38 -9.26 8.83
C PHE A 103 -5.69 -10.54 8.07
N TRP A 104 -4.71 -11.40 7.85
CA TRP A 104 -4.84 -12.58 7.00
C TRP A 104 -5.53 -12.25 5.66
N PRO A 105 -4.98 -11.30 4.89
CA PRO A 105 -5.64 -10.85 3.66
C PRO A 105 -5.58 -11.89 2.56
N ASP A 106 -6.46 -11.75 1.59
CA ASP A 106 -6.48 -12.61 0.38
C ASP A 106 -5.53 -12.09 -0.69
N LEU A 107 -5.18 -10.79 -0.65
CA LEU A 107 -4.33 -10.14 -1.63
C LEU A 107 -3.67 -8.90 -1.06
N PHE A 108 -2.37 -8.73 -1.37
CA PHE A 108 -1.69 -7.44 -1.27
C PHE A 108 -1.49 -6.85 -2.66
N ILE A 109 -1.78 -5.56 -2.81
CA ILE A 109 -1.48 -4.78 -4.01
C ILE A 109 -0.42 -3.76 -3.67
N VAL A 110 0.70 -3.78 -4.36
CA VAL A 110 1.81 -2.84 -4.13
C VAL A 110 1.78 -1.75 -5.19
N GLY A 111 1.69 -0.50 -4.76
CA GLY A 111 1.73 0.69 -5.58
C GLY A 111 2.82 1.67 -5.14
N GLY A 112 2.76 2.88 -5.67
CA GLY A 112 3.77 3.90 -5.46
C GLY A 112 4.91 3.83 -6.48
N GLY A 113 5.89 4.73 -6.38
CA GLY A 113 6.96 4.86 -7.37
C GLY A 113 7.78 3.59 -7.58
N ILE A 114 8.04 2.85 -6.49
CA ILE A 114 8.82 1.60 -6.53
C ILE A 114 8.09 0.44 -7.21
N SER A 115 6.79 0.54 -7.42
CA SER A 115 6.01 -0.52 -8.07
C SER A 115 6.45 -0.77 -9.52
N LYS A 116 7.05 0.21 -10.17
CA LYS A 116 7.65 0.07 -11.51
C LYS A 116 8.82 -0.91 -11.55
N GLN A 117 9.43 -1.19 -10.39
CA GLN A 117 10.56 -2.10 -10.23
C GLN A 117 10.18 -3.34 -9.41
N SER A 118 8.90 -3.67 -9.38
CA SER A 118 8.35 -4.78 -8.58
C SER A 118 8.95 -6.14 -8.93
N ASP A 119 9.38 -6.35 -10.17
CA ASP A 119 10.08 -7.55 -10.62
C ASP A 119 11.41 -7.81 -9.89
N LYS A 120 11.98 -6.77 -9.25
CA LYS A 120 13.25 -6.84 -8.53
C LYS A 120 13.10 -7.25 -7.07
N TYR A 121 11.93 -7.14 -6.47
CA TYR A 121 11.74 -7.45 -5.06
C TYR A 121 10.55 -8.38 -4.75
N ILE A 122 9.45 -8.32 -5.50
CA ILE A 122 8.29 -9.20 -5.24
C ILE A 122 8.67 -10.69 -5.30
N PRO A 123 9.45 -11.17 -6.27
CA PRO A 123 9.84 -12.59 -6.29
C PRO A 123 10.70 -13.02 -5.08
N LEU A 124 11.27 -12.09 -4.35
CA LEU A 124 12.10 -12.35 -3.17
C LEU A 124 11.31 -12.39 -1.86
N LEU A 125 10.02 -12.08 -1.91
CA LEU A 125 9.16 -12.10 -0.72
C LEU A 125 8.79 -13.53 -0.35
N GLY A 126 8.75 -13.82 0.96
CA GLY A 126 8.48 -15.14 1.50
C GLY A 126 7.18 -15.25 2.29
N ILE A 127 6.19 -14.41 2.01
CA ILE A 127 4.86 -14.48 2.64
C ILE A 127 3.93 -15.40 1.84
N GLU A 128 2.86 -15.88 2.48
CA GLU A 128 1.89 -16.77 1.84
C GLU A 128 0.85 -16.02 1.01
N THR A 129 0.42 -14.85 1.47
CA THR A 129 -0.55 -14.03 0.76
C THR A 129 0.02 -13.58 -0.61
N PRO A 130 -0.73 -13.73 -1.70
CA PRO A 130 -0.32 -13.23 -3.00
C PRO A 130 -0.04 -11.74 -2.99
N VAL A 131 1.05 -11.33 -3.63
CA VAL A 131 1.43 -9.92 -3.81
C VAL A 131 1.46 -9.61 -5.28
N VAL A 132 0.70 -8.62 -5.70
CA VAL A 132 0.64 -8.17 -7.09
C VAL A 132 0.96 -6.69 -7.19
N THR A 133 1.40 -6.27 -8.36
CA THR A 133 1.69 -4.87 -8.65
C THR A 133 0.41 -4.14 -9.05
N ALA A 134 0.24 -2.90 -8.57
CA ALA A 134 -0.83 -2.01 -9.01
C ALA A 134 -0.75 -1.78 -10.52
N GLN A 135 -1.89 -1.74 -11.18
CA GLN A 135 -1.97 -1.52 -12.62
C GLN A 135 -1.95 -0.02 -13.00
N PHE A 136 -2.47 0.83 -12.11
CA PHE A 136 -2.54 2.28 -12.33
C PHE A 136 -1.43 2.98 -11.54
N LEU A 137 -0.20 2.99 -12.09
CA LEU A 137 1.00 3.42 -11.35
C LEU A 137 0.98 4.91 -10.99
N ASN A 138 0.66 5.80 -11.94
CA ASN A 138 0.69 7.26 -11.73
C ASN A 138 -0.69 7.92 -11.88
N GLU A 139 -1.63 7.28 -12.56
CA GLU A 139 -2.98 7.79 -12.81
C GLU A 139 -4.00 7.36 -11.75
N ALA A 140 -3.64 6.37 -10.93
CA ALA A 140 -4.51 5.79 -9.91
C ALA A 140 -5.09 6.83 -8.95
N GLY A 141 -4.28 7.79 -8.51
CA GLY A 141 -4.72 8.86 -7.62
C GLY A 141 -5.81 9.72 -8.23
N ILE A 142 -5.68 10.07 -9.52
CA ILE A 142 -6.65 10.88 -10.25
C ILE A 142 -7.97 10.12 -10.44
N VAL A 143 -7.90 8.88 -10.89
CA VAL A 143 -9.08 8.03 -11.11
C VAL A 143 -9.78 7.74 -9.78
N GLY A 144 -9.02 7.39 -8.74
CA GLY A 144 -9.57 7.12 -7.42
C GLY A 144 -10.23 8.34 -6.79
N ALA A 145 -9.63 9.51 -6.91
CA ALA A 145 -10.22 10.77 -6.45
C ALA A 145 -11.54 11.07 -7.16
N ALA A 146 -11.60 10.85 -8.47
CA ALA A 146 -12.82 11.01 -9.26
C ALA A 146 -13.93 10.04 -8.82
N LEU A 147 -13.57 8.81 -8.49
CA LEU A 147 -14.50 7.80 -7.97
C LEU A 147 -15.02 8.14 -6.57
N ALA A 148 -14.15 8.64 -5.69
CA ALA A 148 -14.53 9.08 -4.35
C ALA A 148 -15.50 10.26 -4.43
N ALA A 149 -15.25 11.24 -5.29
CA ALA A 149 -16.11 12.40 -5.50
C ALA A 149 -17.51 12.03 -6.00
N ARG A 150 -17.65 10.92 -6.72
CA ARG A 150 -18.98 10.43 -7.17
C ARG A 150 -19.83 9.85 -6.05
N LYS A 151 -19.21 9.40 -4.96
CA LYS A 151 -19.94 8.81 -3.81
C LYS A 151 -20.48 9.86 -2.84
N GLU A 152 -19.97 11.10 -2.91
CA GLU A 152 -20.42 12.22 -2.07
C GLU A 152 -21.62 12.98 -2.65
N LYS A 153 -22.11 12.59 -3.81
CA LYS A 153 -23.34 13.09 -4.43
C LYS A 153 -24.46 12.04 -4.34
#